data_a1b16688f07a669b824527d74771ba75
#
_entry.id   a1b16688f07a669b824527d74771ba75
#
_cell.length_a   1.000
_cell.length_b   1.000
_cell.length_c   1.000
_cell.angle_alpha   90.00
_cell.angle_beta   90.00
_cell.angle_gamma   90.00
#
_symmetry.space_group_name_H-M   'P 1'
#
loop_
_entity.id
_entity.type
_entity.pdbx_description
1 polymer ?
#
loop_
_entity_poly.entity_id
_entity_poly.type
_entity_poly.pdbx_seq_one_letter_code
_entity_poly.pdbx_strand_id
1 'polypeptide(L)'
;MLSAWNKVNKRLQQELKTQVGAPFPDLVMTSRDVSGEPPGFPCLYVNSLGEPTDGSDLQNNQCYITSTIELQAYSAEPPAGSQTEARRVMDAAGDVMLGMGSQLIAGPYQDNKGYFRTIARFRRLVGSGDEL
;
A
#
# COMPACT_ATOMS: atom_id res chain seq x y z
N MET A 1 -6.55 19.30 7.63
CA MET A 1 -5.93 18.10 8.18
C MET A 1 -5.07 17.43 7.10
N LEU A 2 -3.83 17.13 7.42
CA LEU A 2 -2.96 16.43 6.48
C LEU A 2 -3.35 14.95 6.40
N SER A 3 -3.33 14.40 5.19
CA SER A 3 -3.51 12.97 4.96
C SER A 3 -2.74 12.56 3.71
N ALA A 4 -2.03 11.45 3.81
CA ALA A 4 -1.24 10.91 2.70
C ALA A 4 -1.93 9.74 2.00
N TRP A 5 -2.94 9.13 2.63
CA TRP A 5 -3.51 7.87 2.15
C TRP A 5 -4.05 7.96 0.72
N ASN A 6 -4.82 9.01 0.41
CA ASN A 6 -5.39 9.17 -0.93
C ASN A 6 -4.31 9.32 -2.01
N LYS A 7 -3.25 10.06 -1.71
CA LYS A 7 -2.13 10.26 -2.64
C LYS A 7 -1.37 8.97 -2.87
N VAL A 8 -1.11 8.21 -1.82
CA VAL A 8 -0.43 6.92 -1.88
C VAL A 8 -1.26 5.92 -2.69
N ASN A 9 -2.55 5.82 -2.38
CA ASN A 9 -3.45 4.90 -3.07
C ASN A 9 -3.54 5.22 -4.57
N LYS A 10 -3.67 6.49 -4.90
CA LYS A 10 -3.73 6.95 -6.28
C LYS A 10 -2.43 6.65 -7.04
N ARG A 11 -1.28 6.88 -6.41
CA ARG A 11 0.02 6.64 -7.01
C ARG A 11 0.24 5.14 -7.26
N LEU A 12 -0.10 4.29 -6.29
CA LEU A 12 -0.03 2.84 -6.44
C LEU A 12 -0.91 2.37 -7.59
N GLN A 13 -2.15 2.82 -7.64
CA GLN A 13 -3.07 2.48 -8.72
C GLN A 13 -2.51 2.89 -10.07
N GLN A 14 -2.00 4.10 -10.20
CA GLN A 14 -1.45 4.62 -11.44
C GLN A 14 -0.25 3.83 -11.91
N GLU A 15 0.74 3.58 -11.05
CA GLU A 15 1.98 2.93 -11.44
C GLU A 15 1.87 1.42 -11.58
N LEU A 16 0.94 0.77 -10.88
CA LEU A 16 0.78 -0.68 -10.95
C LEU A 16 -0.28 -1.14 -11.93
N LYS A 17 -1.29 -0.31 -12.21
CA LYS A 17 -2.47 -0.75 -12.95
C LYS A 17 -2.81 0.10 -14.17
N THR A 18 -2.91 1.42 -14.02
CA THR A 18 -3.58 2.25 -15.03
C THR A 18 -2.67 2.89 -16.06
N GLN A 19 -1.43 3.14 -15.74
CA GLN A 19 -0.51 3.77 -16.73
C GLN A 19 -0.12 2.80 -17.83
N VAL A 20 0.29 3.33 -18.97
CA VAL A 20 0.75 2.53 -20.10
C VAL A 20 2.01 1.76 -19.69
N GLY A 21 2.00 0.43 -19.89
CA GLY A 21 3.11 -0.44 -19.52
C GLY A 21 3.12 -0.85 -18.05
N ALA A 22 2.06 -0.58 -17.30
CA ALA A 22 1.94 -1.01 -15.91
C ALA A 22 2.03 -2.53 -15.80
N PRO A 23 2.72 -3.06 -14.76
CA PRO A 23 2.97 -4.51 -14.65
C PRO A 23 1.75 -5.36 -14.31
N PHE A 24 0.71 -4.76 -13.72
CA PHE A 24 -0.47 -5.50 -13.25
C PHE A 24 -1.78 -4.84 -13.67
N PRO A 25 -2.13 -4.85 -14.97
CA PRO A 25 -3.35 -4.19 -15.44
C PRO A 25 -4.64 -4.80 -14.89
N ASP A 26 -4.60 -6.07 -14.48
CA ASP A 26 -5.74 -6.80 -13.92
C ASP A 26 -5.80 -6.76 -12.39
N LEU A 27 -4.92 -6.01 -11.76
CA LEU A 27 -4.86 -5.90 -10.30
C LEU A 27 -6.14 -5.28 -9.73
N VAL A 28 -6.74 -5.94 -8.74
CA VAL A 28 -7.87 -5.39 -7.99
C VAL A 28 -7.31 -4.64 -6.78
N MET A 29 -7.63 -3.35 -6.66
CA MET A 29 -7.22 -2.56 -5.52
C MET A 29 -8.40 -2.32 -4.59
N THR A 30 -8.18 -2.46 -3.30
CA THR A 30 -9.21 -2.25 -2.27
C THR A 30 -8.64 -1.49 -1.09
N SER A 31 -9.50 -0.67 -0.47
CA SER A 31 -9.19 0.03 0.77
C SER A 31 -10.06 -0.46 1.93
N ARG A 32 -10.91 -1.45 1.66
CA ARG A 32 -11.78 -2.05 2.68
C ARG A 32 -11.11 -3.26 3.29
N ASP A 33 -11.38 -3.48 4.58
CA ASP A 33 -10.94 -4.69 5.24
C ASP A 33 -11.46 -5.92 4.50
N VAL A 34 -10.54 -6.83 4.17
CA VAL A 34 -10.86 -8.07 3.51
C VAL A 34 -11.09 -9.13 4.57
N SER A 35 -12.34 -9.24 5.06
CA SER A 35 -12.72 -10.32 5.96
C SER A 35 -13.23 -11.50 5.14
N GLY A 36 -12.44 -12.54 5.02
CA GLY A 36 -12.75 -13.69 4.20
C GLY A 36 -12.03 -13.66 2.87
N GLU A 37 -12.75 -13.71 1.76
CA GLU A 37 -12.16 -13.74 0.42
C GLU A 37 -11.99 -12.35 -0.17
N PRO A 38 -10.83 -12.05 -0.80
CA PRO A 38 -10.67 -10.82 -1.57
C PRO A 38 -11.66 -10.75 -2.73
N PRO A 39 -12.04 -9.53 -3.17
CA PRO A 39 -13.02 -9.36 -4.25
C PRO A 39 -12.55 -9.88 -5.61
N GLY A 40 -11.26 -10.13 -5.77
CA GLY A 40 -10.67 -10.66 -6.99
C GLY A 40 -9.18 -10.91 -6.79
N PHE A 41 -8.53 -11.55 -7.76
CA PHE A 41 -7.11 -11.86 -7.71
C PHE A 41 -6.44 -11.48 -9.04
N PRO A 42 -5.18 -10.99 -9.03
CA PRO A 42 -4.44 -10.54 -7.86
C PRO A 42 -5.10 -9.31 -7.21
N CYS A 43 -4.90 -9.11 -5.91
CA CYS A 43 -5.50 -8.02 -5.17
C CYS A 43 -4.44 -7.31 -4.31
N LEU A 44 -4.52 -6.00 -4.23
CA LEU A 44 -3.71 -5.19 -3.33
C LEU A 44 -4.63 -4.39 -2.40
N TYR A 45 -4.48 -4.63 -1.11
CA TYR A 45 -5.17 -3.89 -0.06
C TYR A 45 -4.23 -2.83 0.52
N VAL A 46 -4.69 -1.59 0.52
CA VAL A 46 -3.92 -0.44 1.02
C VAL A 46 -4.63 0.11 2.25
N ASN A 47 -4.02 -0.07 3.41
CA ASN A 47 -4.62 0.30 4.69
C ASN A 47 -3.77 1.34 5.41
N SER A 48 -4.40 2.43 5.83
CA SER A 48 -3.74 3.40 6.71
C SER A 48 -3.83 2.91 8.15
N LEU A 49 -2.69 2.72 8.79
CA LEU A 49 -2.63 2.34 10.21
C LEU A 49 -2.68 3.54 11.14
N GLY A 50 -2.62 4.73 10.60
CA GLY A 50 -2.70 5.97 11.35
C GLY A 50 -1.82 7.05 10.75
N GLU A 51 -2.20 8.28 11.01
CA GLU A 51 -1.46 9.46 10.54
C GLU A 51 -1.39 10.49 11.67
N PRO A 52 -0.68 10.16 12.80
CA PRO A 52 -0.58 11.10 13.91
C PRO A 52 0.18 12.35 13.52
N THR A 53 -0.26 13.48 14.08
CA THR A 53 0.43 14.75 13.90
C THR A 53 1.72 14.74 14.73
N ASP A 54 2.87 14.89 14.07
CA ASP A 54 4.19 14.91 14.71
C ASP A 54 4.70 16.34 14.93
N GLY A 55 4.10 17.32 14.30
CA GLY A 55 4.48 18.71 14.45
C GLY A 55 3.29 19.64 14.34
N SER A 56 3.18 20.55 15.28
CA SER A 56 2.19 21.64 15.26
C SER A 56 2.89 22.96 15.56
N ASP A 57 2.39 24.05 15.00
CA ASP A 57 2.87 25.36 15.35
C ASP A 57 2.15 25.89 16.61
N LEU A 58 2.44 27.11 17.01
CA LEU A 58 1.84 27.73 18.21
C LEU A 58 0.33 27.97 18.08
N GLN A 59 -0.22 27.88 16.87
CA GLN A 59 -1.65 28.00 16.60
C GLN A 59 -2.34 26.64 16.39
N ASN A 60 -1.67 25.52 16.70
CA ASN A 60 -2.17 24.17 16.49
C ASN A 60 -2.40 23.78 15.03
N ASN A 61 -1.70 24.39 14.08
CA ASN A 61 -1.73 23.97 12.70
C ASN A 61 -0.83 22.75 12.51
N GLN A 62 -1.27 21.80 11.71
CA GLN A 62 -0.44 20.64 11.38
C GLN A 62 0.71 21.06 10.47
N CYS A 63 1.95 20.80 10.90
CA CYS A 63 3.14 21.02 10.09
C CYS A 63 3.50 19.74 9.30
N TYR A 64 3.36 18.59 9.94
CA TYR A 64 3.64 17.29 9.33
C TYR A 64 2.95 16.18 10.11
N ILE A 65 2.79 15.04 9.44
CA ILE A 65 2.24 13.81 10.04
C ILE A 65 3.20 12.65 9.75
N THR A 66 3.15 11.63 10.58
CA THR A 66 3.78 10.34 10.28
C THR A 66 2.73 9.40 9.70
N SER A 67 2.82 9.10 8.42
CA SER A 67 1.89 8.19 7.74
C SER A 67 2.44 6.78 7.77
N THR A 68 1.67 5.83 8.31
CA THR A 68 1.98 4.40 8.31
C THR A 68 0.95 3.69 7.46
N ILE A 69 1.42 3.04 6.40
CA ILE A 69 0.59 2.33 5.44
C ILE A 69 0.95 0.86 5.46
N GLU A 70 -0.06 0.00 5.60
CA GLU A 70 0.10 -1.44 5.45
C GLU A 70 -0.38 -1.86 4.06
N LEU A 71 0.45 -2.60 3.35
CA LEU A 71 0.10 -3.21 2.08
C LEU A 71 -0.08 -4.71 2.27
N GLN A 72 -1.16 -5.26 1.71
CA GLN A 72 -1.41 -6.70 1.67
C GLN A 72 -1.66 -7.09 0.23
N ALA A 73 -0.78 -7.91 -0.33
CA ALA A 73 -0.91 -8.44 -1.69
C ALA A 73 -1.44 -9.87 -1.65
N TYR A 74 -2.47 -10.12 -2.42
CA TYR A 74 -3.16 -11.42 -2.45
C TYR A 74 -3.05 -12.06 -3.81
N SER A 75 -2.91 -13.39 -3.84
CA SER A 75 -3.02 -14.19 -5.05
C SER A 75 -3.79 -15.47 -4.75
N ALA A 76 -4.51 -15.97 -5.76
CA ALA A 76 -5.28 -17.21 -5.65
C ALA A 76 -4.36 -18.43 -5.52
N GLU A 77 -4.91 -19.55 -5.02
CA GLU A 77 -4.22 -20.83 -5.04
C GLU A 77 -4.01 -21.33 -6.48
N PRO A 78 -2.97 -22.14 -6.73
CA PRO A 78 -2.75 -22.73 -8.03
C PRO A 78 -3.97 -23.55 -8.50
N PRO A 79 -4.27 -23.58 -9.83
CA PRO A 79 -3.51 -23.00 -10.93
C PRO A 79 -3.84 -21.53 -11.22
N ALA A 80 -4.86 -20.95 -10.57
CA ALA A 80 -5.34 -19.59 -10.87
C ALA A 80 -4.35 -18.49 -10.44
N GLY A 81 -3.51 -18.76 -9.43
CA GLY A 81 -2.52 -17.81 -8.94
C GLY A 81 -1.33 -18.54 -8.31
N SER A 82 -0.47 -17.80 -7.64
CA SER A 82 0.71 -18.37 -7.00
C SER A 82 1.26 -17.45 -5.90
N GLN A 83 2.06 -18.03 -5.01
CA GLN A 83 2.82 -17.27 -4.02
C GLN A 83 3.76 -16.26 -4.71
N THR A 84 4.37 -16.65 -5.81
CA THR A 84 5.24 -15.78 -6.60
C THR A 84 4.50 -14.57 -7.12
N GLU A 85 3.24 -14.72 -7.55
CA GLU A 85 2.42 -13.60 -8.00
C GLU A 85 2.17 -12.60 -6.87
N ALA A 86 1.80 -13.06 -5.67
CA ALA A 86 1.60 -12.19 -4.51
C ALA A 86 2.87 -11.42 -4.17
N ARG A 87 4.03 -12.09 -4.21
CA ARG A 87 5.33 -11.46 -3.97
C ARG A 87 5.69 -10.43 -5.04
N ARG A 88 5.41 -10.71 -6.29
CA ARG A 88 5.68 -9.78 -7.40
C ARG A 88 4.85 -8.51 -7.27
N VAL A 89 3.58 -8.64 -6.89
CA VAL A 89 2.72 -7.49 -6.63
C VAL A 89 3.27 -6.68 -5.46
N MET A 90 3.67 -7.34 -4.37
CA MET A 90 4.25 -6.66 -3.20
C MET A 90 5.57 -5.97 -3.54
N ASP A 91 6.45 -6.62 -4.30
CA ASP A 91 7.73 -6.04 -4.69
C ASP A 91 7.53 -4.78 -5.53
N ALA A 92 6.62 -4.83 -6.50
CA ALA A 92 6.32 -3.67 -7.32
C ALA A 92 5.69 -2.53 -6.50
N ALA A 93 4.75 -2.86 -5.61
CA ALA A 93 4.13 -1.87 -4.72
C ALA A 93 5.16 -1.27 -3.75
N GLY A 94 6.04 -2.11 -3.22
CA GLY A 94 7.13 -1.67 -2.35
C GLY A 94 8.08 -0.70 -3.04
N ASP A 95 8.42 -0.96 -4.30
CA ASP A 95 9.27 -0.06 -5.08
C ASP A 95 8.61 1.31 -5.26
N VAL A 96 7.30 1.35 -5.48
CA VAL A 96 6.54 2.61 -5.55
C VAL A 96 6.60 3.35 -4.20
N MET A 97 6.40 2.64 -3.09
CA MET A 97 6.45 3.22 -1.75
C MET A 97 7.83 3.80 -1.44
N LEU A 98 8.89 3.06 -1.75
CA LEU A 98 10.28 3.52 -1.54
C LEU A 98 10.57 4.71 -2.43
N GLY A 99 10.08 4.72 -3.68
CA GLY A 99 10.21 5.85 -4.59
C GLY A 99 9.52 7.11 -4.11
N MET A 100 8.48 6.99 -3.29
CA MET A 100 7.79 8.11 -2.65
C MET A 100 8.46 8.56 -1.35
N GLY A 101 9.57 7.96 -0.96
CA GLY A 101 10.30 8.32 0.25
C GLY A 101 9.85 7.61 1.52
N SER A 102 9.02 6.57 1.40
CA SER A 102 8.63 5.74 2.54
C SER A 102 9.74 4.80 2.95
N GLN A 103 9.79 4.46 4.24
CA GLN A 103 10.69 3.44 4.78
C GLN A 103 9.93 2.16 5.05
N LEU A 104 10.51 1.03 4.68
CA LEU A 104 9.99 -0.28 5.07
C LEU A 104 10.28 -0.49 6.56
N ILE A 105 9.23 -0.65 7.36
CA ILE A 105 9.36 -0.83 8.81
C ILE A 105 9.04 -2.24 9.28
N ALA A 106 8.33 -3.03 8.45
CA ALA A 106 8.01 -4.42 8.74
C ALA A 106 7.76 -5.20 7.46
N GLY A 107 8.21 -6.46 7.40
CA GLY A 107 8.04 -7.33 6.26
C GLY A 107 9.00 -7.05 5.10
N PRO A 108 8.68 -7.50 3.87
CA PRO A 108 7.49 -8.30 3.57
C PRO A 108 7.55 -9.69 4.20
N TYR A 109 6.42 -10.15 4.69
CA TYR A 109 6.29 -11.52 5.24
C TYR A 109 5.01 -12.15 4.73
N GLN A 110 4.96 -13.48 4.80
CA GLN A 110 3.89 -14.28 4.25
C GLN A 110 2.93 -14.76 5.32
N ASP A 111 1.63 -14.64 5.04
CA ASP A 111 0.58 -15.09 5.94
C ASP A 111 -0.57 -15.63 5.09
N ASN A 112 -0.54 -16.94 4.79
CA ASN A 112 -1.48 -17.59 3.89
C ASN A 112 -2.74 -18.04 4.64
N LYS A 113 -3.92 -17.79 4.01
CA LYS A 113 -5.22 -18.19 4.58
C LYS A 113 -6.17 -18.68 3.47
N GLY A 114 -5.89 -19.85 2.88
CA GLY A 114 -6.66 -20.36 1.75
C GLY A 114 -6.41 -19.58 0.44
N TYR A 115 -5.57 -18.59 0.48
CA TYR A 115 -5.01 -17.81 -0.62
C TYR A 115 -3.64 -17.31 -0.18
N PHE A 116 -2.79 -16.94 -1.12
CA PHE A 116 -1.47 -16.42 -0.78
C PHE A 116 -1.55 -14.94 -0.45
N ARG A 117 -0.97 -14.56 0.68
CA ARG A 117 -0.95 -13.18 1.16
C ARG A 117 0.45 -12.77 1.58
N THR A 118 0.92 -11.63 1.09
CA THR A 118 2.18 -11.01 1.50
C THR A 118 1.87 -9.66 2.11
N ILE A 119 2.46 -9.38 3.28
CA ILE A 119 2.16 -8.18 4.08
C ILE A 119 3.45 -7.40 4.29
N ALA A 120 3.37 -6.07 4.14
CA ALA A 120 4.46 -5.17 4.48
C ALA A 120 3.91 -3.85 5.02
N ARG A 121 4.69 -3.18 5.85
CA ARG A 121 4.35 -1.88 6.43
C ARG A 121 5.40 -0.85 6.09
N PHE A 122 4.95 0.35 5.74
CA PHE A 122 5.80 1.46 5.34
C PHE A 122 5.43 2.70 6.15
N ARG A 123 6.42 3.54 6.40
CA ARG A 123 6.24 4.78 7.13
C ARG A 123 6.92 5.94 6.41
N ARG A 124 6.24 7.09 6.37
CA ARG A 124 6.80 8.31 5.82
C ARG A 124 6.34 9.52 6.63
N LEU A 125 7.27 10.45 6.85
CA LEU A 125 6.94 11.78 7.35
C LEU A 125 6.41 12.61 6.18
N VAL A 126 5.22 13.19 6.34
CA VAL A 126 4.56 13.96 5.29
C VAL A 126 4.29 15.36 5.79
N GLY A 127 4.87 16.36 5.12
CA GLY A 127 4.66 17.76 5.41
C GLY A 127 3.57 18.38 4.55
N SER A 128 3.11 19.55 4.96
CA SER A 128 2.20 20.35 4.16
C SER A 128 2.88 20.77 2.85
N GLY A 129 2.27 20.47 1.73
CA GLY A 129 2.83 20.77 0.42
C GLY A 129 3.76 19.70 -0.15
N ASP A 130 3.97 18.60 0.56
CA ASP A 130 4.76 17.48 0.02
C ASP A 130 4.04 16.84 -1.17
N GLU A 131 4.81 16.56 -2.20
CA GLU A 131 4.37 15.78 -3.34
C GLU A 131 4.83 14.33 -3.17
N LEU A 132 3.90 13.40 -3.32
CA LEU A 132 4.17 11.97 -3.21
C LEU A 132 4.25 11.31 -4.58
#